data_2887c2dcbb9c1ce287fd62b49908e420
#
_entry.id   2887c2dcbb9c1ce287fd62b49908e420
#
_cell.length_a   1.000
_cell.length_b   1.000
_cell.length_c   1.000
_cell.angle_alpha   90.00
_cell.angle_beta   90.00
_cell.angle_gamma   90.00
#
_symmetry.space_group_name_H-M   'P 1'
#
loop_
_entity.id
_entity.type
_entity.pdbx_description
1 polymer ?
#
loop_
_entity_poly.entity_id
_entity_poly.type
_entity_poly.pdbx_seq_one_letter_code
_entity_poly.pdbx_strand_id
1 'polypeptide(L)'
;MHLAFVIDPDRLVQDGAALQRLAVALVSDGVRVRRVLPAARDDAPLSRLIPASTYDFDGSPLFRASRLGTLSSELEEDRPDAFVSFGARAFEAAAELARDLDAGLVAMVSSARELDATPLRRHADRLDLVGASTGPVALRAARQVGDELATVLPLGVATPDGGRTPPPPAEGIAIAGPGRDDGAYRAVFSAIASLMPSMPDLQVAIELPAGHDPGLWALARELRVQRVLNGVTSLESIRPLALACGVMALPEAVGGTRSIVLEAMAMGRCVVAMEDAMADHLIDGVTALVAGERDARVWGSLLSAGLRNPEVASRIGAEASVRTAARFGSARCAAQLAQACETVVRGPAIPFPGAAASDA
;
A
#
# COMPACT_ATOMS: atom_id res chain seq x y z
N MET A 1 -9.29 7.42 -22.45
CA MET A 1 -8.82 8.11 -21.23
C MET A 1 -7.31 7.95 -21.11
N HIS A 2 -6.61 9.01 -20.76
CA HIS A 2 -5.17 9.03 -20.53
C HIS A 2 -4.87 9.51 -19.10
N LEU A 3 -4.20 8.71 -18.29
CA LEU A 3 -3.88 9.00 -16.90
C LEU A 3 -2.37 9.21 -16.72
N ALA A 4 -2.00 10.22 -15.93
CA ALA A 4 -0.63 10.40 -15.46
C ALA A 4 -0.51 9.99 -13.99
N PHE A 5 0.25 8.93 -13.70
CA PHE A 5 0.56 8.48 -12.34
C PHE A 5 1.78 9.23 -11.82
N VAL A 6 1.59 10.11 -10.85
CA VAL A 6 2.69 10.81 -10.17
C VAL A 6 2.99 10.06 -8.86
N ILE A 7 4.20 9.49 -8.76
CA ILE A 7 4.56 8.55 -7.69
C ILE A 7 5.76 9.08 -6.93
N ASP A 8 5.59 9.34 -5.64
CA ASP A 8 6.72 9.78 -4.83
C ASP A 8 7.67 8.63 -4.43
N PRO A 9 8.91 8.93 -4.02
CA PRO A 9 9.91 7.92 -3.72
C PRO A 9 9.47 6.91 -2.65
N ASP A 10 8.78 7.35 -1.61
CA ASP A 10 8.37 6.48 -0.49
C ASP A 10 7.30 5.49 -0.95
N ARG A 11 6.34 5.95 -1.76
CA ARG A 11 5.29 5.10 -2.33
C ARG A 11 5.86 4.13 -3.37
N LEU A 12 6.82 4.56 -4.16
CA LEU A 12 7.49 3.67 -5.12
C LEU A 12 8.22 2.53 -4.39
N VAL A 13 8.88 2.82 -3.25
CA VAL A 13 9.51 1.79 -2.42
C VAL A 13 8.49 0.82 -1.83
N GLN A 14 7.40 1.35 -1.27
CA GLN A 14 6.43 0.55 -0.53
C GLN A 14 5.50 -0.26 -1.42
N ASP A 15 5.05 0.32 -2.52
CA ASP A 15 3.97 -0.21 -3.33
C ASP A 15 4.30 -0.32 -4.82
N GLY A 16 5.57 -0.16 -5.22
CA GLY A 16 5.99 -0.12 -6.63
C GLY A 16 5.44 -1.28 -7.46
N ALA A 17 5.51 -2.52 -6.94
CA ALA A 17 4.97 -3.67 -7.64
C ALA A 17 3.44 -3.66 -7.76
N ALA A 18 2.72 -3.16 -6.74
CA ALA A 18 1.26 -3.03 -6.80
C ALA A 18 0.86 -1.92 -7.78
N LEU A 19 1.55 -0.76 -7.75
CA LEU A 19 1.33 0.35 -8.68
C LEU A 19 1.61 -0.06 -10.13
N GLN A 20 2.63 -0.88 -10.35
CA GLN A 20 2.93 -1.40 -11.66
C GLN A 20 1.86 -2.36 -12.18
N ARG A 21 1.38 -3.28 -11.33
CA ARG A 21 0.26 -4.16 -11.68
C ARG A 21 -1.02 -3.37 -11.98
N LEU A 22 -1.31 -2.34 -11.18
CA LEU A 22 -2.43 -1.44 -11.40
C LEU A 22 -2.34 -0.77 -12.78
N ALA A 23 -1.16 -0.21 -13.11
CA ALA A 23 -0.93 0.43 -14.40
C ALA A 23 -1.06 -0.56 -15.58
N VAL A 24 -0.53 -1.79 -15.44
CA VAL A 24 -0.67 -2.85 -16.47
C VAL A 24 -2.14 -3.26 -16.64
N ALA A 25 -2.89 -3.41 -15.56
CA ALA A 25 -4.31 -3.77 -15.63
C ALA A 25 -5.12 -2.68 -16.35
N LEU A 26 -4.87 -1.39 -16.04
CA LEU A 26 -5.50 -0.26 -16.72
C LEU A 26 -5.18 -0.24 -18.22
N VAL A 27 -3.92 -0.49 -18.59
CA VAL A 27 -3.52 -0.55 -20.02
C VAL A 27 -4.21 -1.71 -20.72
N SER A 28 -4.37 -2.87 -20.06
CA SER A 28 -5.12 -4.01 -20.58
C SER A 28 -6.60 -3.69 -20.82
N ASP A 29 -7.17 -2.78 -20.04
CA ASP A 29 -8.54 -2.28 -20.19
C ASP A 29 -8.67 -1.09 -21.15
N GLY A 30 -7.59 -0.77 -21.91
CA GLY A 30 -7.58 0.29 -22.91
C GLY A 30 -7.38 1.71 -22.38
N VAL A 31 -7.01 1.86 -21.11
CA VAL A 31 -6.62 3.15 -20.54
C VAL A 31 -5.15 3.42 -20.83
N ARG A 32 -4.83 4.58 -21.41
CA ARG A 32 -3.43 5.00 -21.56
C ARG A 32 -2.90 5.45 -20.21
N VAL A 33 -1.71 4.99 -19.84
CA VAL A 33 -1.05 5.35 -18.59
C VAL A 33 0.34 5.86 -18.88
N ARG A 34 0.70 7.01 -18.34
CA ARG A 34 2.07 7.54 -18.26
C ARG A 34 2.47 7.67 -16.80
N ARG A 35 3.71 7.41 -16.45
CA ARG A 35 4.21 7.50 -15.08
C ARG A 35 5.18 8.68 -14.94
N VAL A 36 5.10 9.38 -13.83
CA VAL A 36 6.10 10.35 -13.38
C VAL A 36 6.78 9.77 -12.15
N LEU A 37 8.05 9.40 -12.31
CA LEU A 37 8.84 8.65 -11.33
C LEU A 37 9.95 9.52 -10.75
N PRO A 38 10.46 9.20 -9.53
CA PRO A 38 11.63 9.85 -8.97
C PRO A 38 12.88 9.71 -9.86
N ALA A 39 13.61 10.81 -10.08
CA ALA A 39 14.77 10.87 -10.98
C ALA A 39 15.95 9.96 -10.58
N ALA A 40 16.04 9.54 -9.32
CA ALA A 40 17.19 8.80 -8.77
C ALA A 40 17.04 7.28 -8.82
N ARG A 41 16.08 6.71 -9.55
CA ARG A 41 15.85 5.25 -9.55
C ARG A 41 15.88 4.66 -10.94
N ASP A 42 16.73 3.64 -11.09
CA ASP A 42 16.68 2.73 -12.23
C ASP A 42 15.38 1.94 -12.20
N ASP A 43 14.68 1.98 -13.29
CA ASP A 43 13.40 1.32 -13.48
C ASP A 43 13.54 -0.20 -13.60
N ALA A 44 12.64 -0.93 -12.95
CA ALA A 44 12.48 -2.37 -13.15
C ALA A 44 12.13 -2.71 -14.61
N PRO A 45 12.47 -3.91 -15.13
CA PRO A 45 12.29 -4.30 -16.53
C PRO A 45 10.91 -4.06 -17.14
N LEU A 46 9.85 -4.15 -16.31
CA LEU A 46 8.47 -3.89 -16.73
C LEU A 46 8.16 -2.40 -16.99
N SER A 47 9.00 -1.50 -16.50
CA SER A 47 8.85 -0.06 -16.71
C SER A 47 8.93 0.35 -18.17
N ARG A 48 9.61 -0.41 -18.99
CA ARG A 48 9.77 -0.13 -20.43
C ARG A 48 8.48 -0.28 -21.25
N LEU A 49 7.47 -0.96 -20.72
CA LEU A 49 6.18 -1.17 -21.40
C LEU A 49 5.22 0.01 -21.21
N ILE A 50 5.42 0.82 -20.16
CA ILE A 50 4.57 1.98 -19.86
C ILE A 50 5.45 3.22 -19.86
N PRO A 51 5.13 4.25 -20.69
CA PRO A 51 5.91 5.48 -20.76
C PRO A 51 6.15 6.10 -19.39
N ALA A 52 7.35 6.59 -19.16
CA ALA A 52 7.71 7.23 -17.91
C ALA A 52 8.50 8.51 -18.16
N SER A 53 8.16 9.55 -17.41
CA SER A 53 8.93 10.77 -17.23
C SER A 53 9.57 10.75 -15.86
N THR A 54 10.62 11.52 -15.65
CA THR A 54 11.28 11.60 -14.35
C THR A 54 11.10 12.98 -13.73
N TYR A 55 10.93 13.02 -12.40
CA TYR A 55 10.85 14.25 -11.64
C TYR A 55 11.67 14.17 -10.35
N ASP A 56 12.45 15.21 -10.09
CA ASP A 56 13.24 15.30 -8.87
C ASP A 56 12.40 15.90 -7.74
N PHE A 57 11.82 15.03 -6.89
CA PHE A 57 11.00 15.41 -5.76
C PHE A 57 11.82 16.03 -4.60
N ASP A 58 13.11 15.71 -4.51
CA ASP A 58 14.00 16.11 -3.43
C ASP A 58 14.90 17.30 -3.81
N GLY A 59 14.78 17.78 -5.03
CA GLY A 59 15.55 18.90 -5.54
C GLY A 59 15.23 20.25 -4.88
N SER A 60 16.17 21.18 -5.01
CA SER A 60 16.07 22.52 -4.38
C SER A 60 14.72 23.19 -4.66
N PRO A 61 14.03 23.73 -3.64
CA PRO A 61 12.78 24.47 -3.80
C PRO A 61 12.90 25.66 -4.75
N LEU A 62 14.07 26.29 -4.84
CA LEU A 62 14.33 27.44 -5.72
C LEU A 62 14.12 27.13 -7.21
N PHE A 63 14.34 25.89 -7.62
CA PHE A 63 14.21 25.45 -9.01
C PHE A 63 12.94 24.63 -9.26
N ARG A 64 12.04 24.54 -8.27
CA ARG A 64 10.82 23.73 -8.38
C ARG A 64 9.95 24.17 -9.56
N ALA A 65 9.68 25.45 -9.71
CA ALA A 65 8.86 25.98 -10.81
C ALA A 65 9.46 25.66 -12.18
N SER A 66 10.78 25.79 -12.33
CA SER A 66 11.47 25.42 -13.58
C SER A 66 11.38 23.94 -13.90
N ARG A 67 11.57 23.06 -12.89
CA ARG A 67 11.44 21.61 -13.07
C ARG A 67 10.01 21.19 -13.46
N LEU A 68 9.00 21.79 -12.80
CA LEU A 68 7.60 21.53 -13.13
C LEU A 68 7.25 22.05 -14.52
N GLY A 69 7.72 23.23 -14.90
CA GLY A 69 7.52 23.78 -16.23
C GLY A 69 8.12 22.89 -17.33
N THR A 70 9.32 22.31 -17.10
CA THR A 70 9.92 21.36 -18.04
C THR A 70 9.06 20.09 -18.16
N LEU A 71 8.61 19.53 -17.02
CA LEU A 71 7.76 18.35 -17.03
C LEU A 71 6.37 18.64 -17.63
N SER A 72 5.80 19.82 -17.37
CA SER A 72 4.53 20.25 -17.96
C SER A 72 4.64 20.31 -19.49
N SER A 73 5.71 20.93 -20.02
CA SER A 73 5.94 20.99 -21.47
C SER A 73 6.13 19.59 -22.11
N GLU A 74 6.80 18.67 -21.41
CA GLU A 74 6.93 17.28 -21.87
C GLU A 74 5.57 16.56 -21.92
N LEU A 75 4.72 16.79 -20.91
CA LEU A 75 3.40 16.16 -20.82
C LEU A 75 2.37 16.79 -21.75
N GLU A 76 2.58 18.03 -22.19
CA GLU A 76 1.68 18.72 -23.12
C GLU A 76 1.62 18.06 -24.51
N GLU A 77 2.72 17.42 -24.96
CA GLU A 77 2.76 16.66 -26.22
C GLU A 77 1.79 15.46 -26.24
N ASP A 78 1.56 14.82 -25.07
CA ASP A 78 0.61 13.74 -24.88
C ASP A 78 -0.16 13.99 -23.58
N ARG A 79 -1.01 15.02 -23.60
CA ARG A 79 -1.72 15.58 -22.46
C ARG A 79 -2.57 14.54 -21.73
N PRO A 80 -2.39 14.36 -20.41
CA PRO A 80 -3.27 13.51 -19.62
C PRO A 80 -4.65 14.14 -19.40
N ASP A 81 -5.68 13.30 -19.34
CA ASP A 81 -7.02 13.71 -18.95
C ASP A 81 -7.11 13.92 -17.42
N ALA A 82 -6.33 13.14 -16.64
CA ALA A 82 -6.26 13.30 -15.20
C ALA A 82 -4.88 12.86 -14.65
N PHE A 83 -4.50 13.51 -13.54
CA PHE A 83 -3.37 13.15 -12.71
C PHE A 83 -3.82 12.33 -11.50
N VAL A 84 -3.17 11.19 -11.27
CA VAL A 84 -3.38 10.34 -10.11
C VAL A 84 -2.11 10.36 -9.27
N SER A 85 -2.14 10.98 -8.10
CA SER A 85 -0.98 11.11 -7.23
C SER A 85 -0.90 9.99 -6.20
N PHE A 86 0.29 9.49 -5.96
CA PHE A 86 0.60 8.48 -4.94
C PHE A 86 1.69 9.02 -4.02
N GLY A 87 1.29 9.52 -2.85
CA GLY A 87 2.16 10.12 -1.86
C GLY A 87 2.03 11.64 -1.75
N ALA A 88 2.37 12.18 -0.58
CA ALA A 88 2.16 13.60 -0.26
C ALA A 88 2.97 14.55 -1.15
N ARG A 89 4.24 14.19 -1.47
CA ARG A 89 5.09 14.99 -2.37
C ARG A 89 4.62 14.91 -3.82
N ALA A 90 4.13 13.74 -4.24
CA ALA A 90 3.54 13.54 -5.55
C ALA A 90 2.27 14.37 -5.72
N PHE A 91 1.45 14.49 -4.67
CA PHE A 91 0.22 15.28 -4.71
C PHE A 91 0.47 16.76 -5.03
N GLU A 92 1.46 17.38 -4.37
CA GLU A 92 1.78 18.79 -4.66
C GLU A 92 2.21 19.01 -6.12
N ALA A 93 3.05 18.11 -6.65
CA ALA A 93 3.47 18.19 -8.05
C ALA A 93 2.30 17.94 -9.01
N ALA A 94 1.47 16.93 -8.72
CA ALA A 94 0.30 16.59 -9.53
C ALA A 94 -0.73 17.75 -9.55
N ALA A 95 -0.93 18.43 -8.42
CA ALA A 95 -1.87 19.56 -8.32
C ALA A 95 -1.41 20.77 -9.16
N GLU A 96 -0.12 21.05 -9.21
CA GLU A 96 0.43 22.11 -10.07
C GLU A 96 0.32 21.72 -11.56
N LEU A 97 0.69 20.48 -11.92
CA LEU A 97 0.58 19.98 -13.30
C LEU A 97 -0.89 19.91 -13.77
N ALA A 98 -1.80 19.49 -12.90
CA ALA A 98 -3.24 19.45 -13.23
C ALA A 98 -3.80 20.86 -13.49
N ARG A 99 -3.30 21.87 -12.77
CA ARG A 99 -3.65 23.27 -13.02
C ARG A 99 -3.09 23.78 -14.35
N ASP A 100 -1.80 23.53 -14.59
CA ASP A 100 -1.11 24.02 -15.78
C ASP A 100 -1.67 23.39 -17.05
N LEU A 101 -2.04 22.13 -16.98
CA LEU A 101 -2.57 21.36 -18.10
C LEU A 101 -4.12 21.26 -18.10
N ASP A 102 -4.81 21.94 -17.21
CA ASP A 102 -6.27 21.89 -17.07
C ASP A 102 -6.82 20.45 -17.13
N ALA A 103 -6.31 19.58 -16.25
CA ALA A 103 -6.64 18.16 -16.15
C ALA A 103 -7.22 17.84 -14.77
N GLY A 104 -7.92 16.70 -14.65
CA GLY A 104 -8.46 16.24 -13.37
C GLY A 104 -7.36 15.86 -12.36
N LEU A 105 -7.67 15.90 -11.07
CA LEU A 105 -6.74 15.57 -9.97
C LEU A 105 -7.35 14.57 -8.99
N VAL A 106 -6.72 13.40 -8.88
CA VAL A 106 -7.06 12.34 -7.93
C VAL A 106 -5.91 12.12 -6.95
N ALA A 107 -6.17 12.20 -5.65
CA ALA A 107 -5.19 11.90 -4.61
C ALA A 107 -5.40 10.50 -4.05
N MET A 108 -4.41 9.60 -4.19
CA MET A 108 -4.45 8.24 -3.64
C MET A 108 -3.70 8.18 -2.32
N VAL A 109 -4.39 7.84 -1.23
CA VAL A 109 -3.82 7.76 0.12
C VAL A 109 -3.97 6.34 0.71
N SER A 110 -2.89 5.80 1.27
CA SER A 110 -2.84 4.45 1.82
C SER A 110 -3.00 4.38 3.33
N SER A 111 -2.77 5.49 4.02
CA SER A 111 -2.79 5.53 5.47
C SER A 111 -3.23 6.88 6.01
N ALA A 112 -3.67 6.90 7.26
CA ALA A 112 -4.01 8.12 7.98
C ALA A 112 -2.82 9.09 8.06
N ARG A 113 -1.60 8.54 8.23
CA ARG A 113 -0.37 9.36 8.26
C ARG A 113 -0.09 10.05 6.94
N GLU A 114 -0.23 9.32 5.84
CA GLU A 114 -0.06 9.89 4.49
C GLU A 114 -1.13 10.95 4.23
N LEU A 115 -2.38 10.67 4.61
CA LEU A 115 -3.48 11.62 4.52
C LEU A 115 -3.17 12.91 5.28
N ASP A 116 -2.66 12.80 6.52
CA ASP A 116 -2.32 13.98 7.33
C ASP A 116 -1.13 14.77 6.77
N ALA A 117 -0.21 14.10 6.06
CA ALA A 117 0.94 14.72 5.40
C ALA A 117 0.57 15.36 4.05
N THR A 118 -0.55 14.94 3.43
CA THR A 118 -0.97 15.42 2.11
C THR A 118 -1.72 16.76 2.25
N PRO A 119 -1.29 17.84 1.60
CA PRO A 119 -1.89 19.16 1.77
C PRO A 119 -3.19 19.33 0.97
N LEU A 120 -4.16 18.44 1.15
CA LEU A 120 -5.42 18.40 0.39
C LEU A 120 -6.16 19.74 0.41
N ARG A 121 -6.25 20.38 1.59
CA ARG A 121 -6.97 21.64 1.75
C ARG A 121 -6.33 22.82 1.01
N ARG A 122 -5.01 22.77 0.77
CA ARG A 122 -4.31 23.82 0.00
C ARG A 122 -4.74 23.85 -1.46
N HIS A 123 -5.15 22.70 -1.99
CA HIS A 123 -5.53 22.50 -3.38
C HIS A 123 -6.98 22.03 -3.51
N ALA A 124 -7.83 22.35 -2.53
CA ALA A 124 -9.23 21.90 -2.50
C ALA A 124 -10.05 22.40 -3.69
N ASP A 125 -9.68 23.54 -4.26
CA ASP A 125 -10.28 24.11 -5.47
C ASP A 125 -9.98 23.34 -6.76
N ARG A 126 -9.02 22.42 -6.73
CA ARG A 126 -8.58 21.61 -7.86
C ARG A 126 -8.70 20.11 -7.62
N LEU A 127 -8.93 19.72 -6.37
CA LEU A 127 -9.04 18.32 -5.99
C LEU A 127 -10.42 17.78 -6.39
N ASP A 128 -10.44 16.81 -7.29
CA ASP A 128 -11.67 16.18 -7.75
C ASP A 128 -12.02 14.94 -6.92
N LEU A 129 -11.01 14.20 -6.42
CA LEU A 129 -11.25 12.99 -5.68
C LEU A 129 -10.08 12.59 -4.76
N VAL A 130 -10.41 12.05 -3.58
CA VAL A 130 -9.50 11.33 -2.70
C VAL A 130 -9.84 9.84 -2.69
N GLY A 131 -8.97 9.03 -3.25
CA GLY A 131 -9.04 7.57 -3.18
C GLY A 131 -8.29 7.06 -1.97
N ALA A 132 -8.98 6.46 -1.01
CA ALA A 132 -8.38 5.89 0.19
C ALA A 132 -8.33 4.36 0.13
N SER A 133 -7.27 3.76 0.68
CA SER A 133 -7.08 2.31 0.64
C SER A 133 -8.07 1.51 1.49
N THR A 134 -8.66 2.14 2.52
CA THR A 134 -9.58 1.51 3.48
C THR A 134 -10.75 2.42 3.81
N GLY A 135 -11.86 1.85 4.32
CA GLY A 135 -13.04 2.60 4.75
C GLY A 135 -12.73 3.64 5.85
N PRO A 136 -12.02 3.28 6.93
CA PRO A 136 -11.65 4.25 7.97
C PRO A 136 -10.78 5.41 7.47
N VAL A 137 -9.84 5.15 6.54
CA VAL A 137 -9.04 6.23 5.92
C VAL A 137 -9.91 7.12 5.03
N ALA A 138 -10.87 6.55 4.28
CA ALA A 138 -11.84 7.32 3.48
C ALA A 138 -12.71 8.22 4.35
N LEU A 139 -13.24 7.70 5.46
CA LEU A 139 -14.03 8.50 6.41
C LEU A 139 -13.21 9.64 7.03
N ARG A 140 -11.92 9.41 7.27
CA ARG A 140 -11.01 10.47 7.75
C ARG A 140 -10.74 11.51 6.67
N ALA A 141 -10.59 11.10 5.41
CA ALA A 141 -10.43 12.00 4.27
C ALA A 141 -11.69 12.86 4.06
N ALA A 142 -12.88 12.24 4.12
CA ALA A 142 -14.17 12.92 4.00
C ALA A 142 -14.33 14.07 5.00
N ARG A 143 -13.82 13.91 6.22
CA ARG A 143 -13.82 15.00 7.22
C ARG A 143 -12.91 16.19 6.88
N GLN A 144 -11.97 15.99 5.94
CA GLN A 144 -11.05 17.06 5.52
C GLN A 144 -11.51 17.77 4.26
N VAL A 145 -12.12 17.05 3.31
CA VAL A 145 -12.44 17.57 1.97
C VAL A 145 -13.92 17.50 1.59
N GLY A 146 -14.77 16.82 2.39
CA GLY A 146 -16.18 16.56 2.09
C GLY A 146 -16.43 15.10 1.70
N ASP A 147 -17.64 14.61 1.99
CA ASP A 147 -18.02 13.21 1.74
C ASP A 147 -18.06 12.88 0.24
N GLU A 148 -18.40 13.85 -0.59
CA GLU A 148 -18.51 13.72 -2.05
C GLU A 148 -17.14 13.55 -2.73
N LEU A 149 -16.07 14.02 -2.11
CA LEU A 149 -14.72 13.97 -2.65
C LEU A 149 -13.90 12.78 -2.11
N ALA A 150 -14.41 11.95 -1.22
CA ALA A 150 -13.67 10.86 -0.63
C ALA A 150 -14.33 9.51 -0.88
N THR A 151 -13.56 8.54 -1.38
CA THR A 151 -14.05 7.19 -1.66
C THR A 151 -13.00 6.13 -1.38
N VAL A 152 -13.43 4.87 -1.27
CA VAL A 152 -12.51 3.74 -1.10
C VAL A 152 -12.01 3.27 -2.47
N LEU A 153 -10.72 3.51 -2.73
CA LEU A 153 -10.00 3.06 -3.92
C LEU A 153 -8.70 2.37 -3.48
N PRO A 154 -8.71 1.07 -3.20
CA PRO A 154 -7.52 0.37 -2.76
C PRO A 154 -6.55 0.12 -3.93
N LEU A 155 -5.25 -0.03 -3.60
CA LEU A 155 -4.28 -0.61 -4.52
C LEU A 155 -4.53 -2.11 -4.66
N GLY A 156 -4.53 -2.58 -5.87
CA GLY A 156 -4.72 -4.00 -6.16
C GLY A 156 -3.47 -4.82 -5.92
N VAL A 157 -3.67 -6.08 -5.51
CA VAL A 157 -2.61 -7.08 -5.41
C VAL A 157 -2.90 -8.26 -6.34
N ALA A 158 -1.85 -9.00 -6.72
CA ALA A 158 -2.02 -10.23 -7.45
C ALA A 158 -2.73 -11.25 -6.57
N THR A 159 -3.74 -11.87 -7.11
CA THR A 159 -4.44 -12.99 -6.48
C THR A 159 -4.11 -14.27 -7.23
N PRO A 160 -3.91 -15.39 -6.54
CA PRO A 160 -3.66 -16.67 -7.21
C PRO A 160 -4.84 -17.05 -8.12
N ASP A 161 -4.54 -17.44 -9.34
CA ASP A 161 -5.55 -17.98 -10.24
C ASP A 161 -6.13 -19.29 -9.70
N GLY A 162 -7.46 -19.39 -9.64
CA GLY A 162 -8.17 -20.63 -9.36
C GLY A 162 -8.10 -21.14 -7.92
N GLY A 163 -7.84 -20.30 -6.93
CA GLY A 163 -7.91 -20.70 -5.51
C GLY A 163 -6.85 -21.72 -5.09
N ARG A 164 -5.75 -21.85 -5.84
CA ARG A 164 -4.62 -22.67 -5.44
C ARG A 164 -3.96 -22.05 -4.21
N THR A 165 -4.24 -22.63 -3.05
CA THR A 165 -3.48 -22.35 -1.85
C THR A 165 -2.03 -22.77 -2.09
N PRO A 166 -1.05 -21.88 -1.96
CA PRO A 166 0.35 -22.27 -2.06
C PRO A 166 0.67 -23.36 -1.03
N PRO A 167 1.68 -24.19 -1.30
CA PRO A 167 2.08 -25.24 -0.36
C PRO A 167 2.30 -24.65 1.05
N PRO A 168 2.08 -25.46 2.09
CA PRO A 168 2.28 -25.02 3.46
C PRO A 168 3.70 -24.45 3.60
N PRO A 169 3.82 -23.28 4.21
CA PRO A 169 5.08 -22.58 4.30
C PRO A 169 6.06 -23.30 5.23
N ALA A 170 7.33 -23.02 5.02
CA ALA A 170 8.37 -23.38 5.95
C ALA A 170 8.15 -22.72 7.33
N GLU A 171 8.69 -23.32 8.38
CA GLU A 171 8.72 -22.72 9.72
C GLU A 171 9.50 -21.40 9.69
N GLY A 172 8.79 -20.29 9.47
CA GLY A 172 9.41 -18.99 9.34
C GLY A 172 8.46 -17.85 9.61
N ILE A 173 9.03 -16.73 10.05
CA ILE A 173 8.33 -15.47 10.28
C ILE A 173 8.90 -14.43 9.34
N ALA A 174 8.04 -13.69 8.64
CA ALA A 174 8.44 -12.47 7.98
C ALA A 174 7.90 -11.28 8.78
N ILE A 175 8.78 -10.39 9.23
CA ILE A 175 8.42 -9.16 9.95
C ILE A 175 8.45 -8.01 8.96
N ALA A 176 7.30 -7.37 8.75
CA ALA A 176 7.19 -6.18 7.92
C ALA A 176 6.72 -4.98 8.76
N GLY A 177 7.41 -3.85 8.60
CA GLY A 177 7.07 -2.63 9.31
C GLY A 177 8.14 -1.56 9.13
N PRO A 178 7.78 -0.28 9.36
CA PRO A 178 8.70 0.84 9.19
C PRO A 178 9.82 0.93 10.24
N GLY A 179 9.80 0.10 11.29
CA GLY A 179 10.84 0.08 12.33
C GLY A 179 10.85 1.32 13.24
N ARG A 180 9.69 1.95 13.47
CA ARG A 180 9.60 3.23 14.19
C ARG A 180 9.20 3.09 15.66
N ASP A 181 8.69 1.94 16.04
CA ASP A 181 8.16 1.67 17.38
C ASP A 181 8.98 0.59 18.08
N ASP A 182 10.04 1.00 18.78
CA ASP A 182 10.94 0.11 19.53
C ASP A 182 10.18 -0.79 20.51
N GLY A 183 9.10 -0.29 21.14
CA GLY A 183 8.29 -1.05 22.06
C GLY A 183 7.54 -2.20 21.40
N ALA A 184 7.03 -1.98 20.18
CA ALA A 184 6.36 -3.00 19.38
C ALA A 184 7.35 -4.09 18.95
N TYR A 185 8.54 -3.69 18.47
CA TYR A 185 9.59 -4.65 18.09
C TYR A 185 10.15 -5.40 19.30
N ARG A 186 10.28 -4.74 20.45
CA ARG A 186 10.70 -5.40 21.72
C ARG A 186 9.72 -6.53 22.09
N ALA A 187 8.43 -6.30 21.98
CA ALA A 187 7.42 -7.32 22.27
C ALA A 187 7.55 -8.53 21.32
N VAL A 188 7.68 -8.28 20.02
CA VAL A 188 7.83 -9.35 19.01
C VAL A 188 9.15 -10.09 19.16
N PHE A 189 10.27 -9.39 19.35
CA PHE A 189 11.58 -10.04 19.53
C PHE A 189 11.64 -10.85 20.83
N SER A 190 11.02 -10.37 21.93
CA SER A 190 10.91 -11.14 23.18
C SER A 190 10.05 -12.40 22.97
N ALA A 191 8.97 -12.30 22.19
CA ALA A 191 8.14 -13.44 21.81
C ALA A 191 8.95 -14.46 20.98
N ILE A 192 9.70 -14.01 19.98
CA ILE A 192 10.59 -14.86 19.18
C ILE A 192 11.63 -15.56 20.07
N ALA A 193 12.28 -14.81 20.99
CA ALA A 193 13.23 -15.37 21.94
C ALA A 193 12.64 -16.52 22.77
N SER A 194 11.36 -16.41 23.16
CA SER A 194 10.64 -17.46 23.91
C SER A 194 10.32 -18.70 23.05
N LEU A 195 10.16 -18.56 21.75
CA LEU A 195 9.88 -19.66 20.82
C LEU A 195 11.12 -20.43 20.40
N MET A 196 12.29 -19.78 20.33
CA MET A 196 13.54 -20.36 19.82
C MET A 196 13.95 -21.69 20.50
N PRO A 197 13.81 -21.89 21.84
CA PRO A 197 14.19 -23.16 22.46
C PRO A 197 13.39 -24.37 21.95
N SER A 198 12.18 -24.14 21.51
CA SER A 198 11.26 -25.18 21.02
C SER A 198 11.12 -25.22 19.51
N MET A 199 11.78 -24.30 18.79
CA MET A 199 11.83 -24.17 17.33
C MET A 199 13.28 -23.85 16.91
N PRO A 200 14.21 -24.84 16.94
CA PRO A 200 15.63 -24.59 16.71
C PRO A 200 15.92 -24.12 15.27
N ASP A 201 15.07 -24.49 14.32
CA ASP A 201 15.21 -24.15 12.89
C ASP A 201 14.41 -22.90 12.49
N LEU A 202 13.85 -22.15 13.48
CA LEU A 202 13.10 -20.94 13.23
C LEU A 202 13.95 -19.91 12.47
N GLN A 203 13.43 -19.47 11.32
CA GLN A 203 14.01 -18.40 10.52
C GLN A 203 13.11 -17.17 10.54
N VAL A 204 13.71 -16.00 10.67
CA VAL A 204 12.98 -14.73 10.71
C VAL A 204 13.57 -13.78 9.68
N ALA A 205 12.80 -13.45 8.65
CA ALA A 205 13.13 -12.36 7.75
C ALA A 205 12.55 -11.06 8.30
N ILE A 206 13.35 -10.02 8.37
CA ILE A 206 12.91 -8.71 8.86
C ILE A 206 13.18 -7.62 7.82
N GLU A 207 12.16 -6.84 7.51
CA GLU A 207 12.30 -5.63 6.72
C GLU A 207 13.12 -4.61 7.52
N LEU A 208 14.22 -4.17 6.93
CA LEU A 208 15.03 -3.08 7.46
C LEU A 208 14.81 -1.86 6.58
N PRO A 209 14.40 -0.72 7.12
CA PRO A 209 14.33 0.54 6.37
C PRO A 209 15.68 0.87 5.75
N ALA A 210 15.68 1.60 4.62
CA ALA A 210 16.89 1.99 3.93
C ALA A 210 17.89 2.66 4.88
N GLY A 211 19.05 1.99 5.07
CA GLY A 211 20.10 2.42 5.99
C GLY A 211 19.89 1.88 7.39
N HIS A 212 20.22 0.62 7.62
CA HIS A 212 20.31 -0.09 8.92
C HIS A 212 19.83 0.72 10.12
N ASP A 213 18.70 0.35 10.72
CA ASP A 213 18.34 0.90 12.02
C ASP A 213 19.25 0.27 13.11
N PRO A 214 20.25 1.01 13.63
CA PRO A 214 21.13 0.50 14.67
C PRO A 214 20.35 0.14 15.95
N GLY A 215 19.17 0.74 16.18
CA GLY A 215 18.31 0.48 17.32
C GLY A 215 17.71 -0.91 17.27
N LEU A 216 17.14 -1.33 16.15
CA LEU A 216 16.56 -2.67 15.99
C LEU A 216 17.61 -3.78 16.15
N TRP A 217 18.83 -3.57 15.61
CA TRP A 217 19.91 -4.54 15.80
C TRP A 217 20.48 -4.55 17.22
N ALA A 218 20.53 -3.40 17.92
CA ALA A 218 20.89 -3.35 19.32
C ALA A 218 19.87 -4.11 20.17
N LEU A 219 18.59 -3.91 19.90
CA LEU A 219 17.47 -4.62 20.53
C LEU A 219 17.55 -6.14 20.25
N ALA A 220 17.82 -6.54 19.03
CA ALA A 220 17.97 -7.95 18.67
C ALA A 220 19.14 -8.62 19.41
N ARG A 221 20.27 -7.91 19.61
CA ARG A 221 21.39 -8.39 20.42
C ARG A 221 21.05 -8.49 21.90
N GLU A 222 20.40 -7.47 22.46
CA GLU A 222 19.93 -7.46 23.85
C GLU A 222 19.07 -8.69 24.16
N LEU A 223 18.12 -8.98 23.25
CA LEU A 223 17.18 -10.09 23.38
C LEU A 223 17.70 -11.44 22.83
N ARG A 224 18.95 -11.46 22.32
CA ARG A 224 19.65 -12.65 21.80
C ARG A 224 18.94 -13.35 20.65
N VAL A 225 18.18 -12.60 19.84
CA VAL A 225 17.47 -13.13 18.67
C VAL A 225 18.21 -12.94 17.35
N GLN A 226 19.34 -12.20 17.33
CA GLN A 226 20.08 -11.88 16.11
C GLN A 226 20.51 -13.10 15.30
N ARG A 227 20.65 -14.30 15.92
CA ARG A 227 21.05 -15.53 15.23
C ARG A 227 19.99 -16.11 14.30
N VAL A 228 18.72 -15.75 14.49
CA VAL A 228 17.59 -16.20 13.68
C VAL A 228 17.10 -15.11 12.74
N LEU A 229 17.57 -13.85 12.91
CA LEU A 229 17.13 -12.70 12.11
C LEU A 229 17.95 -12.56 10.83
N ASN A 230 17.27 -12.48 9.73
CA ASN A 230 17.82 -12.16 8.42
C ASN A 230 17.29 -10.80 7.98
N GLY A 231 18.12 -9.77 8.05
CA GLY A 231 17.76 -8.40 7.66
C GLY A 231 17.67 -8.24 6.15
N VAL A 232 16.60 -7.65 5.67
CA VAL A 232 16.36 -7.41 4.24
C VAL A 232 16.09 -5.94 4.02
N THR A 233 16.90 -5.31 3.18
CA THR A 233 16.91 -3.85 2.99
C THR A 233 15.95 -3.35 1.91
N SER A 234 15.34 -4.23 1.13
CA SER A 234 14.37 -3.86 0.10
C SER A 234 13.09 -4.68 0.17
N LEU A 235 11.96 -4.05 -0.14
CA LEU A 235 10.68 -4.76 -0.23
C LEU A 235 10.66 -5.80 -1.35
N GLU A 236 11.38 -5.59 -2.44
CA GLU A 236 11.52 -6.56 -3.52
C GLU A 236 12.19 -7.85 -3.02
N SER A 237 13.16 -7.74 -2.13
CA SER A 237 13.89 -8.89 -1.57
C SER A 237 13.11 -9.57 -0.44
N ILE A 238 12.36 -8.82 0.39
CA ILE A 238 11.56 -9.44 1.47
C ILE A 238 10.29 -10.11 0.94
N ARG A 239 9.74 -9.64 -0.18
CA ARG A 239 8.49 -10.17 -0.75
C ARG A 239 8.52 -11.70 -0.98
N PRO A 240 9.51 -12.29 -1.66
CA PRO A 240 9.59 -13.74 -1.81
C PRO A 240 9.68 -14.47 -0.46
N LEU A 241 10.42 -13.92 0.50
CA LEU A 241 10.57 -14.49 1.85
C LEU A 241 9.24 -14.40 2.61
N ALA A 242 8.56 -13.27 2.57
CA ALA A 242 7.25 -13.09 3.19
C ALA A 242 6.21 -14.08 2.65
N LEU A 243 6.26 -14.36 1.35
CA LEU A 243 5.36 -15.33 0.71
C LEU A 243 5.76 -16.80 1.00
N ALA A 244 7.03 -17.05 1.34
CA ALA A 244 7.52 -18.39 1.72
C ALA A 244 7.35 -18.69 3.21
N CYS A 245 7.27 -17.67 4.09
CA CYS A 245 7.11 -17.84 5.52
C CYS A 245 5.70 -18.29 5.91
N GLY A 246 5.58 -18.98 7.06
CA GLY A 246 4.31 -19.42 7.63
C GLY A 246 3.48 -18.29 8.20
N VAL A 247 4.16 -17.35 8.78
CA VAL A 247 3.55 -16.21 9.46
C VAL A 247 4.16 -14.92 8.96
N MET A 248 3.31 -13.95 8.66
CA MET A 248 3.71 -12.56 8.50
C MET A 248 3.35 -11.79 9.77
N ALA A 249 4.34 -11.16 10.40
CA ALA A 249 4.15 -10.35 11.59
C ALA A 249 4.23 -8.84 11.27
N LEU A 250 3.28 -8.08 11.79
CA LEU A 250 3.19 -6.63 11.70
C LEU A 250 3.23 -6.03 13.10
N PRO A 251 4.41 -5.71 13.63
CA PRO A 251 4.55 -5.22 15.01
C PRO A 251 3.86 -3.88 15.25
N GLU A 252 3.78 -3.04 14.22
CA GLU A 252 3.32 -1.66 14.31
C GLU A 252 1.98 -1.45 13.62
N ALA A 253 1.09 -0.67 14.23
CA ALA A 253 -0.05 -0.08 13.56
C ALA A 253 0.45 0.99 12.57
N VAL A 254 0.28 0.73 11.26
CA VAL A 254 0.76 1.64 10.21
C VAL A 254 -0.28 2.70 9.82
N GLY A 255 -1.48 2.60 10.39
CA GLY A 255 -2.58 3.53 10.15
C GLY A 255 -3.25 3.33 8.79
N GLY A 256 -3.23 2.12 8.23
CA GLY A 256 -3.80 1.83 6.92
C GLY A 256 -3.32 0.52 6.31
N THR A 257 -3.03 0.51 5.02
CA THR A 257 -2.73 -0.69 4.24
C THR A 257 -1.31 -0.67 3.67
N ARG A 258 -0.66 -1.83 3.65
CA ARG A 258 0.60 -2.09 2.93
C ARG A 258 0.38 -3.20 1.89
N SER A 259 0.88 -3.00 0.68
CA SER A 259 0.69 -3.98 -0.41
C SER A 259 1.26 -5.36 -0.09
N ILE A 260 2.42 -5.44 0.59
CA ILE A 260 3.05 -6.71 0.97
C ILE A 260 2.17 -7.53 1.94
N VAL A 261 1.39 -6.88 2.81
CA VAL A 261 0.45 -7.54 3.72
C VAL A 261 -0.71 -8.14 2.94
N LEU A 262 -1.29 -7.34 2.03
CA LEU A 262 -2.37 -7.82 1.17
C LEU A 262 -1.90 -8.97 0.26
N GLU A 263 -0.66 -8.93 -0.23
CA GLU A 263 -0.07 -10.02 -1.00
C GLU A 263 0.06 -11.30 -0.16
N ALA A 264 0.54 -11.21 1.08
CA ALA A 264 0.61 -12.34 1.99
C ALA A 264 -0.79 -12.92 2.29
N MET A 265 -1.77 -12.05 2.55
CA MET A 265 -3.17 -12.46 2.74
C MET A 265 -3.75 -13.12 1.50
N ALA A 266 -3.53 -12.55 0.31
CA ALA A 266 -3.97 -13.13 -0.97
C ALA A 266 -3.38 -14.54 -1.20
N MET A 267 -2.15 -14.75 -0.75
CA MET A 267 -1.46 -16.05 -0.80
C MET A 267 -1.84 -16.99 0.36
N GLY A 268 -2.84 -16.64 1.16
CA GLY A 268 -3.32 -17.48 2.26
C GLY A 268 -2.35 -17.62 3.42
N ARG A 269 -1.47 -16.64 3.65
CA ARG A 269 -0.55 -16.61 4.78
C ARG A 269 -1.26 -16.16 6.05
N CYS A 270 -0.89 -16.75 7.18
CA CYS A 270 -1.37 -16.29 8.48
C CYS A 270 -0.69 -14.96 8.83
N VAL A 271 -1.48 -13.91 9.00
CA VAL A 271 -1.01 -12.60 9.42
C VAL A 271 -1.21 -12.47 10.92
N VAL A 272 -0.16 -12.06 11.65
CA VAL A 272 -0.21 -11.66 13.06
C VAL A 272 0.10 -10.16 13.11
N ALA A 273 -0.84 -9.35 13.54
CA ALA A 273 -0.72 -7.90 13.46
C ALA A 273 -1.01 -7.20 14.79
N MET A 274 -0.40 -6.05 15.01
CA MET A 274 -0.87 -5.10 16.01
C MET A 274 -2.24 -4.57 15.61
N GLU A 275 -3.12 -4.35 16.57
CA GLU A 275 -4.41 -3.71 16.30
C GLU A 275 -4.23 -2.34 15.62
N ASP A 276 -4.96 -2.15 14.52
CA ASP A 276 -4.92 -0.91 13.73
C ASP A 276 -6.33 -0.53 13.28
N ALA A 277 -6.90 0.49 13.91
CA ALA A 277 -8.25 0.97 13.62
C ALA A 277 -8.42 1.47 12.16
N MET A 278 -7.33 1.73 11.43
CA MET A 278 -7.35 2.17 10.05
C MET A 278 -7.26 1.00 9.05
N ALA A 279 -6.97 -0.23 9.52
CA ALA A 279 -6.75 -1.43 8.71
C ALA A 279 -7.95 -2.39 8.80
N ASP A 280 -9.09 -2.01 8.23
CA ASP A 280 -10.37 -2.77 8.27
C ASP A 280 -10.33 -4.15 7.57
N HIS A 281 -9.23 -4.50 6.96
CA HIS A 281 -8.97 -5.82 6.39
C HIS A 281 -8.34 -6.80 7.38
N LEU A 282 -7.79 -6.32 8.50
CA LEU A 282 -7.23 -7.14 9.59
C LEU A 282 -8.30 -7.39 10.64
N ILE A 283 -9.07 -8.47 10.47
CA ILE A 283 -10.18 -8.83 11.36
C ILE A 283 -9.72 -9.98 12.25
N ASP A 284 -9.66 -9.73 13.57
CA ASP A 284 -9.18 -10.72 14.55
C ASP A 284 -9.96 -12.04 14.48
N GLY A 285 -9.21 -13.13 14.52
CA GLY A 285 -9.74 -14.49 14.44
C GLY A 285 -10.37 -14.87 13.10
N VAL A 286 -10.43 -13.93 12.10
CA VAL A 286 -11.04 -14.15 10.79
C VAL A 286 -9.99 -14.06 9.69
N THR A 287 -9.38 -12.88 9.48
CA THR A 287 -8.39 -12.66 8.40
C THR A 287 -6.97 -12.48 8.94
N ALA A 288 -6.84 -12.28 10.25
CA ALA A 288 -5.57 -12.13 10.95
C ALA A 288 -5.72 -12.60 12.41
N LEU A 289 -4.59 -12.76 13.08
CA LEU A 289 -4.52 -12.85 14.53
C LEU A 289 -4.05 -11.46 15.03
N VAL A 290 -4.86 -10.80 15.86
CA VAL A 290 -4.60 -9.39 16.21
C VAL A 290 -4.16 -9.27 17.67
N ALA A 291 -3.00 -8.64 17.90
CA ALA A 291 -2.50 -8.29 19.20
C ALA A 291 -3.07 -6.92 19.62
N GLY A 292 -3.89 -6.89 20.66
CA GLY A 292 -4.45 -5.65 21.21
C GLY A 292 -3.43 -4.83 22.03
N GLU A 293 -2.29 -5.41 22.37
CA GLU A 293 -1.26 -4.78 23.20
C GLU A 293 0.16 -5.22 22.86
N ARG A 294 1.15 -4.41 23.27
CA ARG A 294 2.59 -4.66 23.09
C ARG A 294 3.17 -5.58 24.15
N ASP A 295 2.51 -6.70 24.42
CA ASP A 295 2.95 -7.70 25.39
C ASP A 295 3.58 -8.90 24.71
N ALA A 296 4.78 -9.30 25.17
CA ALA A 296 5.54 -10.40 24.59
C ALA A 296 4.82 -11.76 24.71
N ARG A 297 3.99 -11.97 25.74
CA ARG A 297 3.25 -13.22 25.93
C ARG A 297 2.09 -13.31 24.95
N VAL A 298 1.39 -12.18 24.72
CA VAL A 298 0.33 -12.08 23.70
C VAL A 298 0.92 -12.40 22.33
N TRP A 299 1.99 -11.71 21.94
CA TRP A 299 2.68 -11.98 20.67
C TRP A 299 3.20 -13.42 20.57
N GLY A 300 3.78 -13.97 21.65
CA GLY A 300 4.25 -15.36 21.69
C GLY A 300 3.13 -16.37 21.48
N SER A 301 1.95 -16.14 22.08
CA SER A 301 0.77 -16.97 21.87
C SER A 301 0.27 -16.93 20.43
N LEU A 302 0.15 -15.73 19.85
CA LEU A 302 -0.35 -15.54 18.47
C LEU A 302 0.64 -16.10 17.44
N LEU A 303 1.93 -15.83 17.57
CA LEU A 303 2.97 -16.40 16.70
C LEU A 303 3.01 -17.92 16.81
N SER A 304 2.93 -18.47 18.03
CA SER A 304 2.85 -19.92 18.23
C SER A 304 1.61 -20.53 17.60
N ALA A 305 0.46 -19.87 17.69
CA ALA A 305 -0.79 -20.33 17.05
C ALA A 305 -0.64 -20.39 15.53
N GLY A 306 -0.04 -19.35 14.92
CA GLY A 306 0.19 -19.31 13.48
C GLY A 306 1.23 -20.31 12.96
N LEU A 307 2.28 -20.59 13.77
CA LEU A 307 3.38 -21.47 13.36
C LEU A 307 3.12 -22.97 13.66
N ARG A 308 2.45 -23.28 14.77
CA ARG A 308 2.33 -24.63 15.31
C ARG A 308 0.94 -25.23 15.18
N ASN A 309 -0.06 -24.42 14.90
CA ASN A 309 -1.42 -24.90 14.70
C ASN A 309 -1.83 -24.71 13.23
N PRO A 310 -1.60 -25.74 12.39
CA PRO A 310 -1.88 -25.65 10.96
C PRO A 310 -3.38 -25.45 10.67
N GLU A 311 -4.29 -25.88 11.57
CA GLU A 311 -5.72 -25.66 11.40
C GLU A 311 -6.07 -24.17 11.56
N VAL A 312 -5.51 -23.52 12.59
CA VAL A 312 -5.69 -22.08 12.81
C VAL A 312 -5.07 -21.29 11.65
N ALA A 313 -3.82 -21.57 11.32
CA ALA A 313 -3.10 -20.89 10.22
C ALA A 313 -3.82 -21.04 8.88
N SER A 314 -4.27 -22.25 8.55
CA SER A 314 -4.98 -22.54 7.30
C SER A 314 -6.35 -21.86 7.26
N ARG A 315 -7.12 -21.90 8.34
CA ARG A 315 -8.43 -21.24 8.41
C ARG A 315 -8.32 -19.74 8.24
N ILE A 316 -7.41 -19.09 8.99
CA ILE A 316 -7.16 -17.64 8.90
C ILE A 316 -6.67 -17.27 7.50
N GLY A 317 -5.68 -18.01 6.98
CA GLY A 317 -5.12 -17.75 5.65
C GLY A 317 -6.13 -17.93 4.52
N ALA A 318 -6.97 -18.97 4.57
CA ALA A 318 -8.00 -19.21 3.55
C ALA A 318 -9.04 -18.07 3.53
N GLU A 319 -9.53 -17.65 4.69
CA GLU A 319 -10.51 -16.56 4.78
C GLU A 319 -9.87 -15.22 4.35
N ALA A 320 -8.62 -14.96 4.75
CA ALA A 320 -7.86 -13.81 4.32
C ALA A 320 -7.72 -13.77 2.80
N SER A 321 -7.37 -14.91 2.17
CA SER A 321 -7.22 -15.02 0.71
C SER A 321 -8.52 -14.71 -0.03
N VAL A 322 -9.65 -15.29 0.40
CA VAL A 322 -10.97 -15.07 -0.22
C VAL A 322 -11.36 -13.60 -0.14
N ARG A 323 -11.25 -12.99 1.04
CA ARG A 323 -11.63 -11.57 1.24
C ARG A 323 -10.70 -10.62 0.52
N THR A 324 -9.41 -10.92 0.50
CA THR A 324 -8.41 -10.10 -0.22
C THR A 324 -8.65 -10.18 -1.71
N ALA A 325 -8.90 -11.36 -2.28
CA ALA A 325 -9.22 -11.50 -3.69
C ALA A 325 -10.50 -10.73 -4.08
N ALA A 326 -11.53 -10.83 -3.25
CA ALA A 326 -12.80 -10.15 -3.49
C ALA A 326 -12.72 -8.62 -3.43
N ARG A 327 -11.85 -8.07 -2.55
CA ARG A 327 -11.77 -6.62 -2.32
C ARG A 327 -10.58 -5.96 -2.98
N PHE A 328 -9.43 -6.63 -3.01
CA PHE A 328 -8.14 -6.07 -3.41
C PHE A 328 -7.54 -6.73 -4.66
N GLY A 329 -8.29 -7.51 -5.42
CA GLY A 329 -7.81 -8.08 -6.68
C GLY A 329 -7.46 -6.97 -7.69
N SER A 330 -6.28 -7.07 -8.33
CA SER A 330 -5.70 -6.00 -9.17
C SER A 330 -6.62 -5.54 -10.31
N ALA A 331 -7.28 -6.47 -11.01
CA ALA A 331 -8.20 -6.11 -12.09
C ALA A 331 -9.41 -5.30 -11.58
N ARG A 332 -9.98 -5.73 -10.44
CA ARG A 332 -11.09 -5.00 -9.80
C ARG A 332 -10.69 -3.60 -9.38
N CYS A 333 -9.54 -3.46 -8.73
CA CYS A 333 -9.04 -2.16 -8.28
C CYS A 333 -8.74 -1.23 -9.46
N ALA A 334 -8.21 -1.77 -10.56
CA ALA A 334 -7.99 -1.03 -11.79
C ALA A 334 -9.31 -0.53 -12.39
N ALA A 335 -10.33 -1.39 -12.49
CA ALA A 335 -11.65 -1.01 -12.98
C ALA A 335 -12.31 0.08 -12.11
N GLN A 336 -12.19 -0.03 -10.78
CA GLN A 336 -12.70 0.99 -9.85
C GLN A 336 -11.99 2.34 -10.03
N LEU A 337 -10.65 2.33 -10.15
CA LEU A 337 -9.88 3.55 -10.40
C LEU A 337 -10.22 4.15 -11.77
N ALA A 338 -10.34 3.33 -12.82
CA ALA A 338 -10.75 3.80 -14.15
C ALA A 338 -12.11 4.49 -14.11
N GLN A 339 -13.10 3.86 -13.48
CA GLN A 339 -14.44 4.42 -13.33
C GLN A 339 -14.44 5.75 -12.54
N ALA A 340 -13.67 5.81 -11.45
CA ALA A 340 -13.53 7.03 -10.66
C ALA A 340 -12.90 8.16 -11.49
N CYS A 341 -11.82 7.87 -12.23
CA CYS A 341 -11.18 8.84 -13.11
C CYS A 341 -12.08 9.27 -14.28
N GLU A 342 -12.89 8.36 -14.83
CA GLU A 342 -13.87 8.75 -15.85
C GLU A 342 -14.89 9.74 -15.32
N THR A 343 -15.34 9.59 -14.08
CA THR A 343 -16.25 10.54 -13.44
C THR A 343 -15.59 11.91 -13.26
N VAL A 344 -14.34 11.92 -12.85
CA VAL A 344 -13.54 13.16 -12.72
C VAL A 344 -13.38 13.88 -14.06
N VAL A 345 -13.05 13.14 -15.13
CA VAL A 345 -12.79 13.72 -16.46
C VAL A 345 -14.09 14.24 -17.13
N ARG A 346 -15.21 13.54 -16.93
CA ARG A 346 -16.50 13.95 -17.52
C ARG A 346 -17.23 15.05 -16.74
N GLY A 347 -16.78 15.33 -15.51
CA GLY A 347 -17.52 16.17 -14.56
C GLY A 347 -18.78 15.47 -14.02
N PRO A 348 -19.45 16.03 -13.02
CA PRO A 348 -20.71 15.48 -12.52
C PRO A 348 -21.72 15.44 -13.69
N ALA A 349 -22.32 14.28 -13.92
CA ALA A 349 -23.35 14.11 -14.93
C ALA A 349 -24.43 15.19 -14.68
N ILE A 350 -24.56 16.14 -15.59
CA ILE A 350 -25.69 17.11 -15.56
C ILE A 350 -26.94 16.25 -15.62
N PRO A 351 -27.82 16.27 -14.59
CA PRO A 351 -29.06 15.52 -14.67
C PRO A 351 -29.80 16.03 -15.89
N PHE A 352 -30.11 15.12 -16.85
CA PHE A 352 -30.92 15.45 -18.00
C PHE A 352 -32.24 16.08 -17.50
N PRO A 353 -32.59 17.30 -17.92
CA PRO A 353 -33.86 17.88 -17.58
C PRO A 353 -34.92 17.15 -18.39
N GLY A 354 -35.48 16.06 -17.88
CA GLY A 354 -36.46 15.25 -18.62
C GLY A 354 -37.08 14.05 -17.90
N ALA A 355 -36.61 13.73 -16.68
CA ALA A 355 -37.13 12.58 -15.93
C ALA A 355 -38.14 12.98 -14.81
N ALA A 356 -38.74 14.13 -14.90
CA ALA A 356 -39.84 14.52 -14.03
C ALA A 356 -41.06 14.79 -14.90
N ALA A 357 -41.91 13.80 -15.06
CA ALA A 357 -43.36 13.85 -15.32
C ALA A 357 -43.85 12.65 -16.14
N SER A 358 -44.06 11.51 -15.47
CA SER A 358 -45.14 10.61 -15.84
C SER A 358 -45.46 9.70 -14.65
N ASP A 359 -46.11 10.27 -13.65
CA ASP A 359 -47.02 9.54 -12.76
C ASP A 359 -48.13 10.54 -12.41
N ALA A 360 -49.19 10.46 -13.18
CA ALA A 360 -50.53 10.91 -12.84
C ALA A 360 -51.47 9.73 -13.08
#